data_b999908cdb0ed7a895d206568a6820b2
#
_entry.id   b999908cdb0ed7a895d206568a6820b2
#
_cell.length_a   1.000
_cell.length_b   1.000
_cell.length_c   1.000
_cell.angle_alpha   90.00
_cell.angle_beta   90.00
_cell.angle_gamma   90.00
#
_symmetry.space_group_name_H-M   'P 1'
#
loop_
_entity.id
_entity.type
_entity.pdbx_description
1 polymer ?
#
loop_
_entity_poly.entity_id
_entity_poly.type
_entity_poly.pdbx_seq_one_letter_code
_entity_poly.pdbx_strand_id
1 'polypeptide(L)'
;MAPSQLPPVFNPTAQDIEMLLAAQCHLGSKNLQVHMEPYLWKLRADGVNVLNIGKTWEKIVLAARIIAAIDNPADVCVISARPYGQRAVLKFASHTGATAIAGRFTPGNFTNYITRSFKEPRLIIVTDPRTDVQAIKEASYVNIPVIALCDTDSPTDFVDVAIPTNNKGRHAIGLVWWMLAREVLRLRGTLATRETEWDTVVDLYFYRDPEAEENKEIADETKVPGAEEIGAGAVESGFAGENWDASAPGAGNPGTAFAAASAATAAGAASWDAEGADWAASSAPQTTEWAEAQPAAGEAKW
;
A
#
# COMPACT_ATOMS: atom_id res chain seq x y z
N MET A 1 -13.30 -8.57 -28.74
CA MET A 1 -11.94 -8.79 -28.21
C MET A 1 -11.12 -9.45 -29.29
N ALA A 2 -9.91 -8.95 -29.56
CA ALA A 2 -8.99 -9.70 -30.43
C ALA A 2 -8.71 -11.05 -29.75
N PRO A 3 -8.60 -12.16 -30.51
CA PRO A 3 -8.28 -13.47 -29.96
C PRO A 3 -6.97 -13.38 -29.18
N SER A 4 -6.94 -13.92 -27.97
CA SER A 4 -5.71 -13.97 -27.18
C SER A 4 -4.69 -14.81 -27.93
N GLN A 5 -3.45 -14.31 -28.05
CA GLN A 5 -2.35 -15.07 -28.68
C GLN A 5 -1.79 -16.16 -27.74
N LEU A 6 -2.37 -16.30 -26.56
CA LEU A 6 -1.95 -17.28 -25.56
C LEU A 6 -2.51 -18.68 -25.91
N PRO A 7 -1.73 -19.74 -25.63
CA PRO A 7 -2.26 -21.10 -25.66
C PRO A 7 -3.49 -21.23 -24.76
N PRO A 8 -4.47 -22.09 -25.10
CA PRO A 8 -5.74 -22.22 -24.34
C PRO A 8 -5.56 -22.48 -22.85
N VAL A 9 -4.46 -23.16 -22.48
CA VAL A 9 -4.09 -23.47 -21.09
C VAL A 9 -3.87 -22.20 -20.24
N PHE A 10 -3.44 -21.10 -20.87
CA PHE A 10 -3.18 -19.84 -20.17
C PHE A 10 -4.34 -18.84 -20.25
N ASN A 11 -5.47 -19.23 -20.82
CA ASN A 11 -6.63 -18.34 -20.84
C ASN A 11 -7.19 -18.11 -19.44
N PRO A 12 -7.70 -16.89 -19.14
CA PRO A 12 -8.30 -16.60 -17.85
C PRO A 12 -9.56 -17.44 -17.65
N THR A 13 -9.85 -17.82 -16.41
CA THR A 13 -11.14 -18.40 -16.04
C THR A 13 -12.21 -17.29 -15.97
N ALA A 14 -13.48 -17.67 -16.02
CA ALA A 14 -14.58 -16.70 -15.85
C ALA A 14 -14.48 -16.00 -14.49
N GLN A 15 -14.14 -16.74 -13.43
CA GLN A 15 -13.90 -16.20 -12.08
C GLN A 15 -12.77 -15.17 -12.04
N ASP A 16 -11.67 -15.39 -12.76
CA ASP A 16 -10.56 -14.43 -12.82
C ASP A 16 -11.00 -13.09 -13.41
N ILE A 17 -11.82 -13.15 -14.46
CA ILE A 17 -12.35 -11.94 -15.11
C ILE A 17 -13.31 -11.21 -14.17
N GLU A 18 -14.19 -11.95 -13.49
CA GLU A 18 -15.12 -11.37 -12.50
C GLU A 18 -14.37 -10.70 -11.35
N MET A 19 -13.34 -11.33 -10.80
CA MET A 19 -12.50 -10.74 -9.76
C MET A 19 -11.79 -9.47 -10.23
N LEU A 20 -11.24 -9.45 -11.45
CA LEU A 20 -10.59 -8.26 -12.02
C LEU A 20 -11.57 -7.10 -12.21
N LEU A 21 -12.81 -7.41 -12.61
CA LEU A 21 -13.87 -6.41 -12.74
C LEU A 21 -14.34 -5.90 -11.39
N ALA A 22 -14.56 -6.79 -10.41
CA ALA A 22 -15.00 -6.45 -9.07
C ALA A 22 -13.98 -5.58 -8.33
N ALA A 23 -12.68 -5.86 -8.47
CA ALA A 23 -11.61 -5.05 -7.91
C ALA A 23 -11.33 -3.75 -8.69
N GLN A 24 -12.08 -3.48 -9.76
CA GLN A 24 -11.93 -2.27 -10.58
C GLN A 24 -10.52 -2.09 -11.20
N CYS A 25 -9.86 -3.19 -11.56
CA CYS A 25 -8.55 -3.15 -12.20
C CYS A 25 -8.56 -2.48 -13.59
N HIS A 26 -9.73 -2.45 -14.22
CA HIS A 26 -9.95 -1.87 -15.54
C HIS A 26 -10.14 -0.34 -15.54
N LEU A 27 -10.36 0.29 -14.39
CA LEU A 27 -10.56 1.73 -14.29
C LEU A 27 -9.21 2.44 -14.14
N GLY A 28 -8.81 3.15 -15.19
CA GLY A 28 -7.61 3.98 -15.16
C GLY A 28 -7.89 5.43 -14.72
N SER A 29 -6.94 6.30 -14.95
CA SER A 29 -7.05 7.73 -14.68
C SER A 29 -7.59 8.50 -15.89
N LYS A 30 -7.85 9.81 -15.70
CA LYS A 30 -8.26 10.71 -16.80
C LYS A 30 -7.11 11.00 -17.76
N ASN A 31 -5.88 11.01 -17.26
CA ASN A 31 -4.70 11.27 -18.05
C ASN A 31 -4.25 9.98 -18.76
N LEU A 32 -3.84 10.09 -20.00
CA LEU A 32 -3.34 8.99 -20.81
C LEU A 32 -1.89 9.28 -21.21
N GLN A 33 -1.00 8.35 -20.94
CA GLN A 33 0.36 8.34 -21.44
C GLN A 33 0.38 7.65 -22.82
N VAL A 34 1.14 8.19 -23.78
CA VAL A 34 1.18 7.68 -25.17
C VAL A 34 1.54 6.20 -25.23
N HIS A 35 2.49 5.74 -24.41
CA HIS A 35 2.94 4.36 -24.39
C HIS A 35 1.90 3.39 -23.80
N MET A 36 0.91 3.90 -23.06
CA MET A 36 -0.20 3.10 -22.52
C MET A 36 -1.40 3.01 -23.44
N GLU A 37 -1.44 3.76 -24.54
CA GLU A 37 -2.52 3.75 -25.54
C GLU A 37 -2.85 2.34 -26.09
N PRO A 38 -1.89 1.45 -26.39
CA PRO A 38 -2.16 0.09 -26.87
C PRO A 38 -2.96 -0.79 -25.90
N TYR A 39 -2.97 -0.44 -24.61
CA TYR A 39 -3.68 -1.15 -23.56
C TYR A 39 -5.07 -0.59 -23.28
N LEU A 40 -5.40 0.55 -23.88
CA LEU A 40 -6.70 1.19 -23.73
C LEU A 40 -7.78 0.40 -24.48
N TRP A 41 -8.94 0.25 -23.84
CA TRP A 41 -10.13 -0.31 -24.49
C TRP A 41 -11.08 0.80 -24.94
N LYS A 42 -11.44 1.73 -24.04
CA LYS A 42 -12.40 2.81 -24.31
C LYS A 42 -12.22 3.97 -23.35
N LEU A 43 -12.50 5.18 -23.82
CA LEU A 43 -12.68 6.36 -22.99
C LEU A 43 -14.15 6.47 -22.58
N ARG A 44 -14.45 6.62 -21.29
CA ARG A 44 -15.81 6.88 -20.77
C ARG A 44 -16.21 8.34 -20.99
N ALA A 45 -17.52 8.62 -20.93
CA ALA A 45 -18.05 9.98 -21.01
C ALA A 45 -17.52 10.89 -19.90
N ASP A 46 -17.20 10.34 -18.75
CA ASP A 46 -16.61 11.04 -17.59
C ASP A 46 -15.11 11.41 -17.80
N GLY A 47 -14.52 11.07 -18.93
CA GLY A 47 -13.10 11.25 -19.21
C GLY A 47 -12.19 10.22 -18.57
N VAL A 48 -12.72 9.15 -18.00
CA VAL A 48 -11.94 8.06 -17.41
C VAL A 48 -11.56 7.04 -18.48
N ASN A 49 -10.28 6.72 -18.55
CA ASN A 49 -9.75 5.70 -19.45
C ASN A 49 -10.02 4.31 -18.90
N VAL A 50 -10.51 3.41 -19.75
CA VAL A 50 -10.78 2.01 -19.38
C VAL A 50 -9.74 1.11 -20.01
N LEU A 51 -9.02 0.37 -19.19
CA LEU A 51 -7.99 -0.59 -19.59
C LEU A 51 -8.62 -1.89 -20.10
N ASN A 52 -7.93 -2.55 -21.02
CA ASN A 52 -8.34 -3.84 -21.55
C ASN A 52 -7.88 -4.99 -20.64
N ILE A 53 -8.82 -5.63 -19.94
CA ILE A 53 -8.56 -6.74 -19.02
C ILE A 53 -7.87 -7.94 -19.71
N GLY A 54 -8.18 -8.22 -20.97
CA GLY A 54 -7.50 -9.26 -21.71
C GLY A 54 -6.00 -9.00 -21.82
N LYS A 55 -5.61 -7.74 -22.05
CA LYS A 55 -4.20 -7.34 -22.08
C LYS A 55 -3.56 -7.39 -20.70
N THR A 56 -4.29 -7.04 -19.66
CA THR A 56 -3.83 -7.18 -18.27
C THR A 56 -3.47 -8.63 -17.97
N TRP A 57 -4.36 -9.56 -18.33
CA TRP A 57 -4.13 -10.99 -18.11
C TRP A 57 -2.93 -11.51 -18.92
N GLU A 58 -2.83 -11.18 -20.21
CA GLU A 58 -1.69 -11.55 -21.05
C GLU A 58 -0.36 -11.13 -20.43
N LYS A 59 -0.30 -9.91 -19.89
CA LYS A 59 0.90 -9.37 -19.24
C LYS A 59 1.17 -9.99 -17.87
N ILE A 60 0.16 -10.35 -17.10
CA ILE A 60 0.32 -11.10 -15.84
C ILE A 60 0.96 -12.46 -16.13
N VAL A 61 0.45 -13.19 -17.10
CA VAL A 61 1.01 -14.50 -17.50
C VAL A 61 2.45 -14.36 -18.01
N LEU A 62 2.74 -13.33 -18.82
CA LEU A 62 4.10 -13.06 -19.29
C LEU A 62 5.04 -12.77 -18.12
N ALA A 63 4.64 -11.91 -17.20
CA ALA A 63 5.39 -11.58 -15.99
C ALA A 63 5.64 -12.83 -15.13
N ALA A 64 4.62 -13.65 -14.90
CA ALA A 64 4.74 -14.90 -14.15
C ALA A 64 5.75 -15.87 -14.80
N ARG A 65 5.79 -15.96 -16.13
CA ARG A 65 6.77 -16.78 -16.86
C ARG A 65 8.20 -16.27 -16.68
N ILE A 66 8.40 -14.94 -16.72
CA ILE A 66 9.72 -14.33 -16.49
C ILE A 66 10.20 -14.61 -15.06
N ILE A 67 9.32 -14.43 -14.06
CA ILE A 67 9.64 -14.70 -12.66
C ILE A 67 9.97 -16.18 -12.44
N ALA A 68 9.18 -17.08 -13.04
CA ALA A 68 9.41 -18.53 -12.92
C ALA A 68 10.69 -18.99 -13.62
N ALA A 69 11.18 -18.26 -14.63
CA ALA A 69 12.41 -18.57 -15.33
C ALA A 69 13.70 -18.25 -14.53
N ILE A 70 13.57 -17.54 -13.40
CA ILE A 70 14.70 -17.24 -12.52
C ILE A 70 14.86 -18.38 -11.52
N ASP A 71 16.02 -19.03 -11.54
CA ASP A 71 16.31 -20.23 -10.74
C ASP A 71 16.27 -19.92 -9.24
N ASN A 72 16.91 -18.82 -8.82
CA ASN A 72 16.94 -18.41 -7.42
C ASN A 72 15.87 -17.35 -7.15
N PRO A 73 14.80 -17.68 -6.41
CA PRO A 73 13.74 -16.73 -6.14
C PRO A 73 14.18 -15.49 -5.33
N ALA A 74 15.26 -15.58 -4.55
CA ALA A 74 15.79 -14.45 -3.78
C ALA A 74 16.37 -13.34 -4.68
N ASP A 75 16.73 -13.65 -5.93
CA ASP A 75 17.25 -12.70 -6.92
C ASP A 75 16.13 -11.86 -7.57
N VAL A 76 14.87 -12.16 -7.27
CA VAL A 76 13.73 -11.33 -7.64
C VAL A 76 13.44 -10.33 -6.53
N CYS A 77 13.56 -9.04 -6.84
CA CYS A 77 13.25 -7.97 -5.89
C CYS A 77 11.89 -7.35 -6.20
N VAL A 78 11.02 -7.29 -5.20
CA VAL A 78 9.68 -6.69 -5.31
C VAL A 78 9.61 -5.42 -4.48
N ILE A 79 9.16 -4.32 -5.09
CA ILE A 79 9.26 -2.99 -4.50
C ILE A 79 7.90 -2.31 -4.47
N SER A 80 7.58 -1.67 -3.36
CA SER A 80 6.42 -0.79 -3.24
C SER A 80 6.66 0.28 -2.18
N ALA A 81 6.79 1.53 -2.58
CA ALA A 81 6.72 2.66 -1.66
C ALA A 81 5.27 3.10 -1.40
N ARG A 82 4.33 2.71 -2.27
CA ARG A 82 2.92 3.02 -2.11
C ARG A 82 2.32 2.22 -0.94
N PRO A 83 1.62 2.87 0.04
CA PRO A 83 1.08 2.18 1.22
C PRO A 83 0.18 1.00 0.87
N TYR A 84 -0.68 1.17 -0.14
CA TYR A 84 -1.62 0.12 -0.58
C TYR A 84 -0.96 -1.12 -1.17
N GLY A 85 0.30 -1.02 -1.60
CA GLY A 85 1.05 -2.15 -2.16
C GLY A 85 1.97 -2.85 -1.16
N GLN A 86 2.29 -2.24 -0.02
CA GLN A 86 3.31 -2.77 0.91
C GLN A 86 2.94 -4.15 1.44
N ARG A 87 1.71 -4.33 1.91
CA ARG A 87 1.23 -5.63 2.39
C ARG A 87 1.24 -6.70 1.30
N ALA A 88 0.76 -6.33 0.09
CA ALA A 88 0.75 -7.24 -1.05
C ALA A 88 2.15 -7.71 -1.44
N VAL A 89 3.13 -6.81 -1.47
CA VAL A 89 4.53 -7.11 -1.77
C VAL A 89 5.16 -8.04 -0.73
N LEU A 90 4.92 -7.79 0.55
CA LEU A 90 5.41 -8.67 1.64
C LEU A 90 4.82 -10.07 1.54
N LYS A 91 3.52 -10.19 1.27
CA LYS A 91 2.85 -11.50 1.10
C LYS A 91 3.31 -12.22 -0.17
N PHE A 92 3.47 -11.47 -1.26
CA PHE A 92 4.05 -12.03 -2.50
C PHE A 92 5.45 -12.61 -2.25
N ALA A 93 6.31 -11.87 -1.57
CA ALA A 93 7.65 -12.34 -1.22
C ALA A 93 7.62 -13.59 -0.35
N SER A 94 6.74 -13.63 0.65
CA SER A 94 6.55 -14.80 1.52
C SER A 94 6.16 -16.07 0.75
N HIS A 95 5.26 -15.95 -0.24
CA HIS A 95 4.78 -17.11 -1.01
C HIS A 95 5.73 -17.53 -2.12
N THR A 96 6.44 -16.59 -2.75
CA THR A 96 7.32 -16.87 -3.91
C THR A 96 8.79 -17.02 -3.54
N GLY A 97 9.18 -16.64 -2.32
CA GLY A 97 10.58 -16.61 -1.89
C GLY A 97 11.36 -15.40 -2.42
N ALA A 98 10.69 -14.41 -3.01
CA ALA A 98 11.32 -13.18 -3.51
C ALA A 98 11.79 -12.26 -2.36
N THR A 99 12.65 -11.31 -2.68
CA THR A 99 13.08 -10.28 -1.73
C THR A 99 12.16 -9.07 -1.80
N ALA A 100 11.52 -8.69 -0.68
CA ALA A 100 10.63 -7.52 -0.63
C ALA A 100 11.36 -6.27 -0.12
N ILE A 101 11.05 -5.12 -0.73
CA ILE A 101 11.35 -3.79 -0.23
C ILE A 101 10.02 -3.05 -0.12
N ALA A 102 9.44 -3.05 1.07
CA ALA A 102 8.19 -2.34 1.36
C ALA A 102 8.51 -1.00 2.03
N GLY A 103 7.95 0.09 1.51
CA GLY A 103 8.19 1.45 1.98
C GLY A 103 9.24 2.19 1.16
N ARG A 104 9.93 3.15 1.79
CA ARG A 104 10.89 4.01 1.09
C ARG A 104 12.07 3.21 0.53
N PHE A 105 12.30 3.36 -0.77
CA PHE A 105 13.52 2.84 -1.40
C PHE A 105 14.71 3.75 -1.04
N THR A 106 15.75 3.17 -0.43
CA THR A 106 16.99 3.90 -0.11
C THR A 106 17.83 4.02 -1.36
N PRO A 107 18.19 5.24 -1.80
CA PRO A 107 19.09 5.44 -2.94
C PRO A 107 20.43 4.72 -2.73
N GLY A 108 20.95 4.09 -3.79
CA GLY A 108 22.20 3.36 -3.74
C GLY A 108 22.08 1.86 -3.42
N ASN A 109 20.87 1.34 -3.19
CA ASN A 109 20.68 -0.09 -2.89
C ASN A 109 21.16 -1.02 -4.02
N PHE A 110 21.17 -0.57 -5.27
CA PHE A 110 21.61 -1.36 -6.42
C PHE A 110 22.95 -0.88 -7.00
N THR A 111 23.37 0.34 -6.68
CA THR A 111 24.54 0.98 -7.29
C THR A 111 25.72 1.15 -6.34
N ASN A 112 25.49 1.21 -5.04
CA ASN A 112 26.52 1.46 -4.03
C ASN A 112 26.75 0.22 -3.15
N TYR A 113 27.82 -0.52 -3.39
CA TYR A 113 28.17 -1.74 -2.65
C TYR A 113 28.52 -1.49 -1.16
N ILE A 114 28.86 -0.25 -0.79
CA ILE A 114 29.16 0.10 0.62
C ILE A 114 27.87 0.18 1.45
N THR A 115 26.72 0.37 0.80
CA THR A 115 25.44 0.48 1.50
C THR A 115 25.11 -0.84 2.20
N ARG A 116 24.67 -0.76 3.47
CA ARG A 116 24.30 -1.95 4.26
C ARG A 116 23.17 -2.78 3.64
N SER A 117 22.30 -2.16 2.87
CA SER A 117 21.17 -2.79 2.18
C SER A 117 21.43 -3.09 0.71
N PHE A 118 22.70 -3.11 0.28
CA PHE A 118 23.08 -3.40 -1.10
C PHE A 118 22.58 -4.78 -1.56
N LYS A 119 21.99 -4.82 -2.74
CA LYS A 119 21.46 -6.03 -3.38
C LYS A 119 21.76 -6.01 -4.88
N GLU A 120 21.95 -7.20 -5.43
CA GLU A 120 22.14 -7.41 -6.87
C GLU A 120 21.04 -8.33 -7.43
N PRO A 121 19.79 -7.85 -7.55
CA PRO A 121 18.72 -8.68 -8.09
C PRO A 121 18.85 -8.88 -9.59
N ARG A 122 18.33 -9.98 -10.10
CA ARG A 122 18.25 -10.27 -11.54
C ARG A 122 16.96 -9.74 -12.18
N LEU A 123 15.96 -9.44 -11.37
CA LEU A 123 14.67 -8.90 -11.79
C LEU A 123 14.08 -8.00 -10.71
N ILE A 124 13.47 -6.91 -11.15
CA ILE A 124 12.75 -6.01 -10.25
C ILE A 124 11.28 -5.96 -10.67
N ILE A 125 10.38 -6.02 -9.69
CA ILE A 125 8.94 -5.83 -9.88
C ILE A 125 8.50 -4.64 -9.05
N VAL A 126 7.84 -3.68 -9.68
CA VAL A 126 7.47 -2.39 -9.09
C VAL A 126 5.97 -2.20 -9.11
N THR A 127 5.40 -1.71 -7.99
CA THR A 127 3.95 -1.47 -7.90
C THR A 127 3.51 -0.19 -8.62
N ASP A 128 4.31 0.88 -8.59
CA ASP A 128 3.99 2.14 -9.26
C ASP A 128 5.25 2.81 -9.79
N PRO A 129 5.42 2.93 -11.12
CA PRO A 129 6.59 3.55 -11.71
C PRO A 129 6.79 5.01 -11.32
N ARG A 130 5.71 5.71 -10.96
CA ARG A 130 5.78 7.11 -10.56
C ARG A 130 6.34 7.29 -9.15
N THR A 131 5.88 6.47 -8.21
CA THR A 131 6.31 6.53 -6.81
C THR A 131 7.70 5.92 -6.63
N ASP A 132 7.98 4.81 -7.33
CA ASP A 132 9.21 4.04 -7.21
C ASP A 132 10.24 4.36 -8.31
N VAL A 133 10.20 5.59 -8.83
CA VAL A 133 11.05 6.07 -9.92
C VAL A 133 12.55 5.89 -9.63
N GLN A 134 12.95 6.04 -8.36
CA GLN A 134 14.34 5.91 -7.95
C GLN A 134 14.88 4.49 -8.19
N ALA A 135 14.09 3.48 -7.85
CA ALA A 135 14.47 2.07 -8.07
C ALA A 135 14.61 1.75 -9.56
N ILE A 136 13.70 2.26 -10.39
CA ILE A 136 13.74 2.07 -11.84
C ILE A 136 14.98 2.72 -12.47
N LYS A 137 15.32 3.95 -12.04
CA LYS A 137 16.54 4.63 -12.51
C LYS A 137 17.80 3.87 -12.12
N GLU A 138 17.90 3.40 -10.89
CA GLU A 138 19.06 2.60 -10.45
C GLU A 138 19.15 1.28 -11.21
N ALA A 139 18.02 0.61 -11.45
CA ALA A 139 17.95 -0.60 -12.27
C ALA A 139 18.51 -0.39 -13.67
N SER A 140 18.24 0.76 -14.29
CA SER A 140 18.73 1.09 -15.62
C SER A 140 20.26 1.25 -15.68
N TYR A 141 20.90 1.64 -14.56
CA TYR A 141 22.36 1.77 -14.49
C TYR A 141 23.09 0.42 -14.38
N VAL A 142 22.41 -0.59 -13.82
CA VAL A 142 23.00 -1.92 -13.55
C VAL A 142 22.39 -3.03 -14.42
N ASN A 143 21.71 -2.68 -15.49
CA ASN A 143 21.11 -3.60 -16.49
C ASN A 143 20.13 -4.62 -15.89
N ILE A 144 19.33 -4.21 -14.93
CA ILE A 144 18.32 -5.07 -14.33
C ILE A 144 16.97 -4.82 -15.01
N PRO A 145 16.30 -5.85 -15.57
CA PRO A 145 14.98 -5.71 -16.16
C PRO A 145 13.92 -5.40 -15.13
N VAL A 146 12.92 -4.61 -15.54
CA VAL A 146 11.88 -4.08 -14.67
C VAL A 146 10.50 -4.48 -15.18
N ILE A 147 9.71 -5.10 -14.32
CA ILE A 147 8.28 -5.33 -14.50
C ILE A 147 7.53 -4.31 -13.63
N ALA A 148 6.55 -3.60 -14.18
CA ALA A 148 5.81 -2.60 -13.42
C ALA A 148 4.29 -2.73 -13.61
N LEU A 149 3.53 -2.49 -12.53
CA LEU A 149 2.09 -2.29 -12.60
C LEU A 149 1.84 -0.85 -13.05
N CYS A 150 1.32 -0.67 -14.25
CA CYS A 150 1.14 0.62 -14.88
C CYS A 150 -0.34 0.99 -14.99
N ASP A 151 -0.71 2.16 -14.48
CA ASP A 151 -1.98 2.81 -14.79
C ASP A 151 -1.86 3.59 -16.11
N THR A 152 -2.94 4.16 -16.58
CA THR A 152 -2.98 4.94 -17.83
C THR A 152 -2.09 6.20 -17.80
N ASP A 153 -1.80 6.76 -16.62
CA ASP A 153 -0.94 7.94 -16.43
C ASP A 153 0.50 7.61 -15.99
N SER A 154 0.83 6.32 -15.89
CA SER A 154 2.16 5.89 -15.42
C SER A 154 3.23 6.11 -16.50
N PRO A 155 4.39 6.69 -16.14
CA PRO A 155 5.55 6.72 -17.03
C PRO A 155 6.10 5.30 -17.22
N THR A 156 6.42 4.96 -18.46
CA THR A 156 6.94 3.62 -18.82
C THR A 156 8.42 3.63 -19.18
N ASP A 157 9.11 4.72 -18.88
CA ASP A 157 10.54 4.87 -19.13
C ASP A 157 11.32 3.80 -18.33
N PHE A 158 12.20 3.06 -19.00
CA PHE A 158 12.99 1.96 -18.44
C PHE A 158 12.16 0.79 -17.86
N VAL A 159 10.90 0.65 -18.26
CA VAL A 159 10.06 -0.49 -17.90
C VAL A 159 10.02 -1.46 -19.09
N ASP A 160 10.46 -2.71 -18.87
CA ASP A 160 10.50 -3.73 -19.91
C ASP A 160 9.15 -4.41 -20.10
N VAL A 161 8.44 -4.68 -19.01
CA VAL A 161 7.11 -5.28 -19.04
C VAL A 161 6.15 -4.43 -18.21
N ALA A 162 5.20 -3.80 -18.88
CA ALA A 162 4.11 -3.07 -18.24
C ALA A 162 2.88 -4.00 -18.09
N ILE A 163 2.36 -4.13 -16.88
CA ILE A 163 1.10 -4.79 -16.58
C ILE A 163 0.04 -3.69 -16.44
N PRO A 164 -0.84 -3.52 -17.45
CA PRO A 164 -1.84 -2.47 -17.39
C PRO A 164 -2.89 -2.78 -16.31
N THR A 165 -2.94 -1.97 -15.29
CA THR A 165 -3.89 -2.12 -14.17
C THR A 165 -4.06 -0.80 -13.41
N ASN A 166 -5.14 -0.71 -12.65
CA ASN A 166 -5.33 0.38 -11.73
C ASN A 166 -4.37 0.25 -10.53
N ASN A 167 -3.34 1.08 -10.48
CA ASN A 167 -2.36 1.06 -9.38
C ASN A 167 -2.70 2.05 -8.24
N LYS A 168 -3.89 2.66 -8.25
CA LYS A 168 -4.38 3.58 -7.22
C LYS A 168 -5.37 2.92 -6.27
N GLY A 169 -6.10 1.91 -6.75
CA GLY A 169 -7.08 1.17 -5.99
C GLY A 169 -6.44 0.15 -5.04
N ARG A 170 -6.78 0.19 -3.75
CA ARG A 170 -6.28 -0.76 -2.74
C ARG A 170 -6.61 -2.22 -3.08
N HIS A 171 -7.82 -2.47 -3.61
CA HIS A 171 -8.26 -3.82 -3.99
C HIS A 171 -7.61 -4.27 -5.31
N ALA A 172 -7.46 -3.36 -6.27
CA ALA A 172 -6.85 -3.67 -7.57
C ALA A 172 -5.38 -4.09 -7.42
N ILE A 173 -4.59 -3.36 -6.64
CA ILE A 173 -3.18 -3.69 -6.37
C ILE A 173 -3.07 -5.06 -5.70
N GLY A 174 -3.81 -5.29 -4.62
CA GLY A 174 -3.78 -6.56 -3.90
C GLY A 174 -4.17 -7.75 -4.77
N LEU A 175 -5.23 -7.63 -5.56
CA LEU A 175 -5.69 -8.69 -6.45
C LEU A 175 -4.64 -9.02 -7.53
N VAL A 176 -4.05 -8.01 -8.18
CA VAL A 176 -3.05 -8.26 -9.23
C VAL A 176 -1.80 -8.94 -8.68
N TRP A 177 -1.32 -8.51 -7.49
CA TRP A 177 -0.23 -9.19 -6.81
C TRP A 177 -0.57 -10.64 -6.43
N TRP A 178 -1.79 -10.89 -5.96
CA TRP A 178 -2.26 -12.24 -5.65
C TRP A 178 -2.33 -13.12 -6.91
N MET A 179 -2.91 -12.61 -7.99
CA MET A 179 -2.97 -13.34 -9.27
C MET A 179 -1.58 -13.64 -9.82
N LEU A 180 -0.66 -12.67 -9.74
CA LEU A 180 0.73 -12.87 -10.17
C LEU A 180 1.41 -13.97 -9.33
N ALA A 181 1.24 -13.95 -8.01
CA ALA A 181 1.77 -14.99 -7.12
C ALA A 181 1.22 -16.37 -7.48
N ARG A 182 -0.11 -16.46 -7.65
CA ARG A 182 -0.78 -17.71 -8.02
C ARG A 182 -0.27 -18.29 -9.34
N GLU A 183 -0.13 -17.47 -10.38
CA GLU A 183 0.40 -17.94 -11.67
C GLU A 183 1.88 -18.35 -11.57
N VAL A 184 2.70 -17.67 -10.79
CA VAL A 184 4.09 -18.07 -10.53
C VAL A 184 4.16 -19.43 -9.82
N LEU A 185 3.32 -19.66 -8.80
CA LEU A 185 3.27 -20.95 -8.08
C LEU A 185 2.76 -22.09 -8.97
N ARG A 186 1.82 -21.81 -9.88
CA ARG A 186 1.36 -22.76 -10.89
C ARG A 186 2.47 -23.15 -11.85
N LEU A 187 3.24 -22.17 -12.34
CA LEU A 187 4.37 -22.42 -13.23
C LEU A 187 5.52 -23.17 -12.57
N ARG A 188 5.75 -22.96 -11.27
CA ARG A 188 6.73 -23.69 -10.47
C ARG A 188 6.27 -25.09 -10.07
N GLY A 189 4.98 -25.42 -10.30
CA GLY A 189 4.42 -26.73 -9.95
C GLY A 189 4.04 -26.89 -8.48
N THR A 190 4.11 -25.85 -7.68
CA THR A 190 3.64 -25.88 -6.27
C THR A 190 2.13 -26.04 -6.20
N LEU A 191 1.39 -25.43 -7.13
CA LEU A 191 -0.03 -25.64 -7.34
C LEU A 191 -0.23 -26.60 -8.51
N ALA A 192 -0.82 -27.78 -8.24
CA ALA A 192 -0.82 -28.91 -9.15
C ALA A 192 -1.61 -28.69 -10.45
N THR A 193 -2.73 -28.01 -10.41
CA THR A 193 -3.60 -27.78 -11.58
C THR A 193 -4.23 -26.38 -11.53
N ARG A 194 -4.69 -25.94 -12.70
CA ARG A 194 -5.40 -24.67 -12.84
C ARG A 194 -6.82 -24.70 -12.24
N GLU A 195 -7.37 -25.87 -12.11
CA GLU A 195 -8.68 -26.13 -11.49
C GLU A 195 -8.62 -26.13 -9.96
N THR A 196 -7.43 -26.39 -9.40
CA THR A 196 -7.22 -26.33 -7.96
C THR A 196 -7.22 -24.87 -7.49
N GLU A 197 -8.13 -24.57 -6.59
CA GLU A 197 -8.14 -23.29 -5.91
C GLU A 197 -6.93 -23.20 -4.98
N TRP A 198 -6.39 -21.99 -4.86
CA TRP A 198 -5.32 -21.74 -3.91
C TRP A 198 -5.92 -21.45 -2.52
N ASP A 199 -5.43 -22.11 -1.49
CA ASP A 199 -5.91 -21.97 -0.09
C ASP A 199 -5.79 -20.53 0.43
N THR A 200 -4.87 -19.75 -0.16
CA THR A 200 -4.67 -18.36 0.23
C THR A 200 -5.74 -17.46 -0.37
N VAL A 201 -6.57 -16.88 0.48
CA VAL A 201 -7.60 -15.93 0.08
C VAL A 201 -7.00 -14.59 -0.36
N VAL A 202 -7.66 -13.93 -1.30
CA VAL A 202 -7.23 -12.62 -1.85
C VAL A 202 -7.12 -11.54 -0.79
N ASP A 203 -8.00 -11.58 0.23
CA ASP A 203 -8.06 -10.61 1.32
C ASP A 203 -6.75 -10.47 2.10
N LEU A 204 -5.94 -11.52 2.13
CA LEU A 204 -4.61 -11.50 2.75
C LEU A 204 -3.65 -10.49 2.10
N TYR A 205 -3.85 -10.19 0.81
CA TYR A 205 -3.05 -9.24 0.04
C TYR A 205 -3.57 -7.81 0.11
N PHE A 206 -4.81 -7.60 0.56
CA PHE A 206 -5.38 -6.27 0.62
C PHE A 206 -4.75 -5.42 1.74
N TYR A 207 -4.68 -4.13 1.47
CA TYR A 207 -4.28 -3.15 2.47
C TYR A 207 -5.28 -3.13 3.62
N ARG A 208 -4.76 -3.11 4.84
CA ARG A 208 -5.54 -2.92 6.06
C ARG A 208 -5.04 -1.68 6.76
N ASP A 209 -5.97 -0.85 7.23
CA ASP A 209 -5.63 0.32 8.03
C ASP A 209 -5.14 -0.11 9.42
N PRO A 210 -3.95 0.31 9.86
CA PRO A 210 -3.42 -0.05 11.17
C PRO A 210 -4.33 0.40 12.30
N GLU A 211 -4.90 1.61 12.24
CA GLU A 211 -5.86 2.12 13.23
C GLU A 211 -7.12 1.26 13.32
N ALA A 212 -7.59 0.73 12.19
CA ALA A 212 -8.76 -0.16 12.18
C ALA A 212 -8.43 -1.57 12.71
N GLU A 213 -7.19 -2.04 12.56
CA GLU A 213 -6.73 -3.30 13.14
C GLU A 213 -6.57 -3.16 14.67
N GLU A 214 -5.91 -2.12 15.15
CA GLU A 214 -5.77 -1.84 16.59
C GLU A 214 -7.12 -1.72 17.30
N ASN A 215 -8.08 -1.01 16.69
CA ASN A 215 -9.43 -0.90 17.25
C ASN A 215 -10.18 -2.25 17.28
N LYS A 216 -9.93 -3.14 16.32
CA LYS A 216 -10.52 -4.48 16.31
C LYS A 216 -9.87 -5.38 17.37
N GLU A 217 -8.57 -5.34 17.51
CA GLU A 217 -7.84 -6.10 18.53
C GLU A 217 -8.30 -5.69 19.93
N ILE A 218 -8.44 -4.38 20.20
CA ILE A 218 -8.98 -3.87 21.46
C ILE A 218 -10.43 -4.31 21.68
N ALA A 219 -11.25 -4.33 20.61
CA ALA A 219 -12.64 -4.77 20.70
C ALA A 219 -12.76 -6.29 20.91
N ASP A 220 -11.86 -7.08 20.35
CA ASP A 220 -11.81 -8.52 20.54
C ASP A 220 -11.22 -8.89 21.91
N GLU A 221 -10.25 -8.17 22.44
CA GLU A 221 -9.74 -8.32 23.81
C GLU A 221 -10.76 -7.92 24.86
N THR A 222 -11.63 -6.95 24.58
CA THR A 222 -12.72 -6.54 25.48
C THR A 222 -13.93 -7.49 25.44
N LYS A 223 -14.04 -8.34 24.44
CA LYS A 223 -14.98 -9.47 24.48
C LYS A 223 -14.44 -10.57 25.38
N VAL A 224 -14.67 -10.41 26.68
CA VAL A 224 -14.45 -11.48 27.67
C VAL A 224 -15.23 -12.72 27.22
N PRO A 225 -14.58 -13.89 27.02
CA PRO A 225 -15.30 -15.13 26.72
C PRO A 225 -16.04 -15.57 27.99
N GLY A 226 -17.33 -15.21 28.11
CA GLY A 226 -18.13 -15.55 29.28
C GLY A 226 -19.49 -14.88 29.42
N ALA A 227 -19.90 -14.05 28.47
CA ALA A 227 -21.20 -13.36 28.53
C ALA A 227 -22.25 -13.90 27.55
N GLU A 228 -22.09 -15.12 27.06
CA GLU A 228 -23.15 -15.82 26.35
C GLU A 228 -23.64 -16.97 27.24
N GLU A 229 -24.96 -17.03 27.42
CA GLU A 229 -25.74 -18.02 28.17
C GLU A 229 -25.93 -17.78 29.68
N ILE A 230 -26.64 -16.72 30.04
CA ILE A 230 -27.65 -16.85 31.07
C ILE A 230 -29.00 -16.60 30.38
N GLY A 231 -29.68 -17.73 30.22
CA GLY A 231 -30.86 -17.92 29.42
C GLY A 231 -31.99 -16.95 29.70
N ALA A 232 -32.64 -16.58 28.64
CA ALA A 232 -34.03 -16.19 28.66
C ALA A 232 -34.90 -17.42 29.06
N GLY A 233 -34.96 -17.65 30.32
CA GLY A 233 -35.95 -18.53 30.93
C GLY A 233 -37.11 -17.71 31.44
N ALA A 234 -38.22 -17.82 30.76
CA ALA A 234 -39.48 -17.27 31.16
C ALA A 234 -39.85 -17.70 32.59
N VAL A 235 -40.07 -16.69 33.48
CA VAL A 235 -40.94 -16.89 34.65
C VAL A 235 -41.91 -15.71 34.67
N GLU A 236 -43.04 -15.99 34.06
CA GLU A 236 -44.27 -15.30 34.27
C GLU A 236 -44.82 -15.73 35.63
N SER A 237 -44.85 -14.83 36.61
CA SER A 237 -45.84 -14.85 37.67
C SER A 237 -45.83 -13.54 38.42
N GLY A 238 -46.94 -12.89 38.36
CA GLY A 238 -47.26 -11.63 38.95
C GLY A 238 -47.12 -11.54 40.47
N PHE A 239 -46.83 -10.38 40.90
CA PHE A 239 -47.30 -9.87 42.17
C PHE A 239 -47.52 -8.37 42.03
N ALA A 240 -48.77 -8.02 42.16
CA ALA A 240 -49.24 -6.64 42.22
C ALA A 240 -49.02 -6.04 43.61
N GLY A 241 -48.63 -4.78 43.63
CA GLY A 241 -48.96 -3.83 44.69
C GLY A 241 -48.04 -3.88 45.92
N GLU A 242 -47.36 -2.83 46.16
CA GLU A 242 -47.58 -1.98 47.33
C GLU A 242 -46.70 -0.75 47.31
N ASN A 243 -47.41 0.33 47.41
CA ASN A 243 -47.03 1.69 47.64
C ASN A 243 -46.28 1.83 48.98
N TRP A 244 -45.05 2.30 49.02
CA TRP A 244 -44.42 2.76 50.24
C TRP A 244 -44.12 4.24 50.14
N ASP A 245 -45.06 5.00 50.62
CA ASP A 245 -44.92 6.41 50.91
C ASP A 245 -44.38 6.56 52.34
N ALA A 246 -43.55 7.55 52.49
CA ALA A 246 -43.33 8.42 53.63
C ALA A 246 -42.44 7.97 54.83
N SER A 247 -41.53 8.87 55.00
CA SER A 247 -41.06 9.49 56.26
C SER A 247 -39.86 8.87 56.97
N ALA A 248 -38.84 9.57 56.85
CA ALA A 248 -38.02 10.38 57.81
C ALA A 248 -36.55 9.96 57.94
N PRO A 249 -35.73 10.68 58.68
CA PRO A 249 -34.84 11.70 58.09
C PRO A 249 -33.35 11.41 58.34
N GLY A 250 -32.51 11.93 57.46
CA GLY A 250 -31.14 12.26 57.89
C GLY A 250 -30.06 11.17 57.60
N ALA A 251 -29.47 11.26 56.47
CA ALA A 251 -28.05 10.91 56.29
C ALA A 251 -27.51 11.51 54.99
N GLY A 252 -26.47 12.27 55.10
CA GLY A 252 -25.81 13.15 54.17
C GLY A 252 -25.58 12.64 52.75
N ASN A 253 -25.78 13.57 51.90
CA ASN A 253 -25.49 13.47 50.48
C ASN A 253 -23.96 13.37 50.21
N PRO A 254 -23.42 12.30 49.60
CA PRO A 254 -21.98 12.22 49.28
C PRO A 254 -21.67 12.86 47.92
N GLY A 255 -22.35 13.97 47.59
CA GLY A 255 -22.24 14.64 46.27
C GLY A 255 -21.27 15.82 46.21
N THR A 256 -20.55 16.15 47.29
CA THR A 256 -19.68 17.35 47.30
C THR A 256 -18.18 17.08 47.40
N ALA A 257 -17.75 15.84 47.30
CA ALA A 257 -16.30 15.49 47.37
C ALA A 257 -15.59 15.44 45.99
N PHE A 258 -16.31 15.56 44.89
CA PHE A 258 -15.67 15.56 43.55
C PHE A 258 -15.45 16.94 42.93
N ALA A 259 -15.92 18.01 43.54
CA ALA A 259 -15.76 19.37 43.00
C ALA A 259 -14.50 20.11 43.51
N ALA A 260 -13.75 19.54 44.48
CA ALA A 260 -12.55 20.15 45.01
C ALA A 260 -11.22 19.64 44.42
N ALA A 261 -11.25 18.56 43.59
CA ALA A 261 -10.06 18.01 42.94
C ALA A 261 -9.80 18.55 41.54
N SER A 262 -10.77 19.25 40.91
CA SER A 262 -10.60 19.83 39.59
C SER A 262 -10.14 21.29 39.54
N ALA A 263 -10.02 21.94 40.71
CA ALA A 263 -9.55 23.33 40.80
C ALA A 263 -8.02 23.46 41.06
N ALA A 264 -7.32 22.35 41.33
CA ALA A 264 -5.87 22.37 41.62
C ALA A 264 -4.99 22.05 40.40
N THR A 265 -5.58 21.68 39.23
CA THR A 265 -4.82 21.40 37.98
C THR A 265 -4.89 22.53 36.96
N ALA A 266 -5.60 23.62 37.24
CA ALA A 266 -5.69 24.76 36.30
C ALA A 266 -4.65 25.89 36.59
N ALA A 267 -3.78 25.74 37.56
CA ALA A 267 -2.76 26.74 37.91
C ALA A 267 -1.33 26.40 37.38
N GLY A 268 -1.18 25.33 36.61
CA GLY A 268 0.13 24.89 36.05
C GLY A 268 0.33 25.11 34.57
N ALA A 269 -0.62 25.70 33.86
CA ALA A 269 -0.59 25.82 32.38
C ALA A 269 -0.19 27.22 31.85
N ALA A 270 0.40 28.06 32.67
CA ALA A 270 0.75 29.46 32.32
C ALA A 270 2.23 29.74 32.18
N SER A 271 3.10 28.74 31.94
CA SER A 271 4.56 29.01 31.84
C SER A 271 5.20 28.51 30.52
N TRP A 272 4.44 28.14 29.51
CA TRP A 272 5.01 27.66 28.22
C TRP A 272 5.04 28.71 27.12
N ASP A 273 4.42 29.86 27.29
CA ASP A 273 4.40 30.95 26.30
C ASP A 273 5.49 32.02 26.47
N ALA A 274 6.38 31.88 27.48
CA ALA A 274 7.42 32.88 27.74
C ALA A 274 8.83 32.53 27.16
N GLU A 275 9.03 31.30 26.63
CA GLU A 275 10.33 30.92 26.04
C GLU A 275 10.33 30.91 24.49
N GLY A 276 9.23 31.31 23.84
CA GLY A 276 9.14 31.36 22.39
C GLY A 276 9.67 32.64 21.73
N ALA A 277 10.09 33.63 22.48
CA ALA A 277 10.48 34.95 21.96
C ALA A 277 11.98 35.12 21.65
N ASP A 278 12.86 34.21 22.08
CA ASP A 278 14.31 34.36 21.88
C ASP A 278 14.87 33.66 20.62
N TRP A 279 14.05 32.90 19.87
CA TRP A 279 14.51 32.23 18.65
C TRP A 279 14.38 33.09 17.38
N ALA A 280 13.64 34.17 17.44
CA ALA A 280 13.45 35.06 16.27
C ALA A 280 14.53 36.16 16.15
N ALA A 281 15.38 36.35 17.17
CA ALA A 281 16.39 37.42 17.19
C ALA A 281 17.81 36.98 16.76
N SER A 282 18.05 35.68 16.51
CA SER A 282 19.39 35.16 16.15
C SER A 282 19.59 34.77 14.69
N SER A 283 18.62 35.00 13.80
CA SER A 283 18.78 34.75 12.37
C SER A 283 18.77 36.03 11.52
N ALA A 284 19.61 36.97 11.86
CA ALA A 284 20.02 38.01 10.91
C ALA A 284 21.10 37.40 9.99
N PRO A 285 20.99 37.47 8.66
CA PRO A 285 22.02 36.98 7.75
C PRO A 285 23.26 37.86 7.91
N GLN A 286 24.36 37.26 8.35
CA GLN A 286 25.67 37.86 8.22
C GLN A 286 25.99 37.92 6.70
N THR A 287 26.02 39.11 6.15
CA THR A 287 26.56 39.36 4.82
C THR A 287 28.06 39.07 4.88
N THR A 288 28.47 37.95 4.35
CA THR A 288 29.87 37.67 4.04
C THR A 288 30.22 38.44 2.78
N GLU A 289 31.14 39.42 2.92
CA GLU A 289 31.86 40.13 1.85
C GLU A 289 32.61 39.11 0.97
N TRP A 290 32.02 38.76 -0.15
CA TRP A 290 32.68 38.08 -1.26
C TRP A 290 32.20 38.66 -2.58
N ALA A 291 32.26 39.99 -2.72
CA ALA A 291 32.07 40.68 -4.00
C ALA A 291 33.18 41.70 -4.07
N GLU A 292 34.29 41.34 -4.72
CA GLU A 292 35.11 42.21 -5.54
C GLU A 292 36.46 41.54 -5.87
N ALA A 293 36.46 40.83 -6.97
CA ALA A 293 37.66 40.64 -7.79
C ALA A 293 37.21 40.44 -9.23
N GLN A 294 37.06 41.53 -9.96
CA GLN A 294 37.06 41.54 -11.42
C GLN A 294 38.47 41.24 -11.91
N PRO A 295 38.70 40.28 -12.77
CA PRO A 295 39.93 40.28 -13.58
C PRO A 295 39.74 41.15 -14.80
N ALA A 296 40.70 42.03 -14.99
CA ALA A 296 40.88 42.96 -16.11
C ALA A 296 40.91 42.22 -17.45
N ALA A 297 40.33 42.91 -18.46
CA ALA A 297 40.44 42.58 -19.87
C ALA A 297 41.92 42.52 -20.30
N GLY A 298 42.32 41.36 -20.84
CA GLY A 298 43.56 41.19 -21.59
C GLY A 298 43.22 40.73 -22.99
N GLU A 299 43.34 41.61 -23.95
CA GLU A 299 43.35 41.31 -25.37
C GLU A 299 44.51 40.36 -25.70
N ALA A 300 44.23 39.28 -26.41
CA ALA A 300 45.24 38.61 -27.25
C ALA A 300 44.56 38.12 -28.51
N LYS A 301 44.92 38.79 -29.61
CA LYS A 301 44.86 38.30 -30.99
C LYS A 301 45.56 36.97 -31.12
N TRP A 302 44.98 36.01 -31.77
CA TRP A 302 45.39 35.29 -32.98
C TRP A 302 44.22 34.48 -33.50
#